data_f071e5d9df9f44f8ab1da26861ba6c29
#
_entry.id   f071e5d9df9f44f8ab1da26861ba6c29
#
_cell.length_a   1.000
_cell.length_b   1.000
_cell.length_c   1.000
_cell.angle_alpha   90.00
_cell.angle_beta   90.00
_cell.angle_gamma   90.00
#
_symmetry.space_group_name_H-M   'P 1'
#
loop_
_entity.id
_entity.type
_entity.pdbx_description
1 polymer ?
#
loop_
_entity_poly.entity_id
_entity_poly.type
_entity_poly.pdbx_seq_one_letter_code
_entity_poly.pdbx_strand_id
1 'polypeptide(L)'
;AWDVPAIPVHHMEGHLLAPMLEDNPPEFPFVALLVSGGHTQLISVTGIGQYELLGESIDDAAGEAFDKTAKLLGLDYPGGPLLSKMAAQGTAGRFVFPRPMTDRPGLDFSFSGLKTFAANTIRDNGTDDQTRADIARAFEDAVVDTLMIKCKRALDQTGFKRLVMAGGVSANRTLRAKLAEMMKKRRGEVFYARPEFCTDNGAMIAYAGMVRFKAGATADLGVS
;
A
#
# COMPACT_ATOMS: atom_id res chain seq x y z
N ALA A 1 7.39 38.90 -6.38
CA ALA A 1 7.79 37.62 -5.79
C ALA A 1 8.13 37.86 -4.32
N TRP A 2 7.86 36.92 -3.45
CA TRP A 2 7.95 37.11 -1.98
C TRP A 2 9.36 36.92 -1.43
N ASP A 3 10.36 36.74 -2.29
CA ASP A 3 11.77 36.48 -1.92
C ASP A 3 11.96 35.41 -0.83
N VAL A 4 11.22 34.30 -0.99
CA VAL A 4 11.29 33.13 -0.12
C VAL A 4 11.82 31.95 -0.91
N PRO A 5 12.63 31.07 -0.29
CA PRO A 5 13.15 29.88 -0.97
C PRO A 5 12.04 28.90 -1.34
N ALA A 6 12.15 28.28 -2.50
CA ALA A 6 11.30 27.16 -2.91
C ALA A 6 11.95 25.84 -2.50
N ILE A 7 11.14 24.91 -2.01
CA ILE A 7 11.59 23.58 -1.62
C ILE A 7 10.89 22.55 -2.51
N PRO A 8 11.59 21.84 -3.37
CA PRO A 8 11.01 20.78 -4.17
C PRO A 8 10.71 19.57 -3.30
N VAL A 9 9.47 19.09 -3.36
CA VAL A 9 9.01 17.90 -2.63
C VAL A 9 8.45 16.90 -3.62
N HIS A 10 8.98 15.69 -3.61
CA HIS A 10 8.40 14.62 -4.38
C HIS A 10 7.15 14.10 -3.67
N HIS A 11 6.02 13.98 -4.38
CA HIS A 11 4.73 13.59 -3.81
C HIS A 11 4.80 12.28 -3.02
N MET A 12 5.48 11.28 -3.57
CA MET A 12 5.64 9.97 -2.93
C MET A 12 6.48 10.01 -1.65
N GLU A 13 7.43 10.95 -1.55
CA GLU A 13 8.16 11.18 -0.30
C GLU A 13 7.24 11.71 0.79
N GLY A 14 6.27 12.56 0.43
CA GLY A 14 5.24 12.99 1.37
C GLY A 14 4.50 11.80 1.98
N HIS A 15 4.06 10.84 1.17
CA HIS A 15 3.44 9.62 1.66
C HIS A 15 4.37 8.76 2.53
N LEU A 16 5.63 8.59 2.13
CA LEU A 16 6.61 7.81 2.90
C LEU A 16 6.86 8.40 4.28
N LEU A 17 6.84 9.72 4.38
CA LEU A 17 7.12 10.44 5.62
C LEU A 17 5.87 10.78 6.44
N ALA A 18 4.65 10.52 5.92
CA ALA A 18 3.41 10.78 6.65
C ALA A 18 3.36 10.12 8.04
N PRO A 19 3.84 8.89 8.26
CA PRO A 19 3.92 8.29 9.60
C PRO A 19 4.86 9.00 10.57
N MET A 20 5.75 9.88 10.08
CA MET A 20 6.59 10.73 10.94
C MET A 20 5.79 11.85 11.65
N LEU A 21 4.53 12.07 11.25
CA LEU A 21 3.60 13.01 11.88
C LEU A 21 2.87 12.42 13.09
N GLU A 22 3.06 11.12 13.37
CA GLU A 22 2.46 10.45 14.51
C GLU A 22 3.26 10.70 15.81
N ASP A 23 2.58 10.48 16.95
CA ASP A 23 3.21 10.67 18.28
C ASP A 23 4.38 9.69 18.52
N ASN A 24 4.33 8.52 17.88
CA ASN A 24 5.41 7.53 17.91
C ASN A 24 5.92 7.29 16.47
N PRO A 25 6.78 8.16 15.93
CA PRO A 25 7.27 8.04 14.57
C PRO A 25 8.26 6.87 14.43
N PRO A 26 8.34 6.23 13.24
CA PRO A 26 9.34 5.22 12.97
C PRO A 26 10.75 5.82 12.95
N GLU A 27 11.71 5.13 13.54
CA GLU A 27 13.13 5.46 13.35
C GLU A 27 13.69 4.76 12.11
N PHE A 28 14.71 5.36 11.49
CA PHE A 28 15.45 4.71 10.41
C PHE A 28 16.38 3.61 10.93
N PRO A 29 16.72 2.57 10.14
CA PRO A 29 16.14 2.27 8.83
C PRO A 29 14.81 1.50 8.94
N PHE A 30 14.03 1.53 7.86
CA PHE A 30 12.81 0.73 7.72
C PHE A 30 12.53 0.33 6.26
N VAL A 31 11.73 -0.71 6.08
CA VAL A 31 11.08 -1.00 4.79
C VAL A 31 9.76 -0.24 4.74
N ALA A 32 9.48 0.45 3.65
CA ALA A 32 8.18 1.05 3.41
C ALA A 32 7.40 0.26 2.36
N LEU A 33 6.13 -0.05 2.67
CA LEU A 33 5.12 -0.47 1.71
C LEU A 33 4.26 0.74 1.36
N LEU A 34 4.48 1.30 0.19
CA LEU A 34 3.67 2.36 -0.37
C LEU A 34 2.59 1.73 -1.25
N VAL A 35 1.33 1.86 -0.84
CA VAL A 35 0.22 1.18 -1.51
C VAL A 35 -1.00 2.10 -1.63
N SER A 36 -1.30 2.52 -2.86
CA SER A 36 -2.35 3.48 -3.19
C SER A 36 -3.13 3.03 -4.43
N GLY A 37 -4.03 3.89 -4.92
CA GLY A 37 -4.73 3.69 -6.19
C GLY A 37 -3.80 3.65 -7.40
N GLY A 38 -2.69 4.39 -7.39
CA GLY A 38 -1.76 4.47 -8.53
C GLY A 38 -0.41 3.79 -8.32
N HIS A 39 -0.04 3.44 -7.09
CA HIS A 39 1.29 2.92 -6.80
C HIS A 39 1.23 1.71 -5.86
N THR A 40 2.13 0.75 -6.10
CA THR A 40 2.42 -0.34 -5.17
C THR A 40 3.92 -0.58 -5.22
N GLN A 41 4.63 -0.15 -4.18
CA GLN A 41 6.09 -0.16 -4.12
C GLN A 41 6.59 -0.62 -2.76
N LEU A 42 7.69 -1.36 -2.76
CA LEU A 42 8.53 -1.64 -1.59
C LEU A 42 9.79 -0.82 -1.69
N ILE A 43 10.09 -0.08 -0.64
CA ILE A 43 11.19 0.89 -0.61
C ILE A 43 12.02 0.66 0.65
N SER A 44 13.33 0.56 0.50
CA SER A 44 14.29 0.63 1.60
C SER A 44 14.54 2.09 1.93
N VAL A 45 14.35 2.46 3.19
CA VAL A 45 14.50 3.83 3.68
C VAL A 45 15.53 3.85 4.79
N THR A 46 16.71 4.40 4.53
CA THR A 46 17.82 4.47 5.48
C THR A 46 17.99 5.86 6.10
N GLY A 47 17.34 6.85 5.52
CA GLY A 47 17.35 8.24 5.98
C GLY A 47 16.51 9.13 5.07
N ILE A 48 16.39 10.41 5.42
CA ILE A 48 15.71 11.39 4.58
C ILE A 48 16.47 11.54 3.26
N GLY A 49 15.76 11.38 2.14
CA GLY A 49 16.36 11.42 0.79
C GLY A 49 17.19 10.18 0.43
N GLN A 50 17.24 9.16 1.29
CA GLN A 50 17.97 7.92 1.07
C GLN A 50 16.98 6.78 0.87
N TYR A 51 16.50 6.66 -0.35
CA TYR A 51 15.45 5.72 -0.76
C TYR A 51 15.97 4.80 -1.86
N GLU A 52 15.74 3.49 -1.68
CA GLU A 52 16.04 2.48 -2.67
C GLU A 52 14.77 1.70 -3.00
N LEU A 53 14.38 1.67 -4.28
CA LEU A 53 13.25 0.87 -4.75
C LEU A 53 13.66 -0.61 -4.72
N LEU A 54 12.98 -1.41 -3.92
CA LEU A 54 13.22 -2.85 -3.81
C LEU A 54 12.36 -3.67 -4.77
N GLY A 55 11.16 -3.19 -5.08
CA GLY A 55 10.23 -3.79 -6.03
C GLY A 55 8.96 -2.98 -6.16
N GLU A 56 8.27 -3.14 -7.28
CA GLU A 56 7.03 -2.41 -7.58
C GLU A 56 6.04 -3.26 -8.38
N SER A 57 4.82 -2.77 -8.55
CA SER A 57 3.87 -3.43 -9.45
C SER A 57 4.26 -3.20 -10.90
N ILE A 58 4.32 -4.28 -11.67
CA ILE A 58 4.64 -4.26 -13.11
C ILE A 58 3.40 -4.02 -13.98
N ASP A 59 2.23 -3.96 -13.37
CA ASP A 59 0.94 -3.73 -14.05
C ASP A 59 0.03 -2.86 -13.16
N ASP A 60 -1.18 -3.29 -12.82
CA ASP A 60 -2.10 -2.54 -11.96
C ASP A 60 -1.52 -2.34 -10.55
N ALA A 61 -1.74 -1.17 -9.96
CA ALA A 61 -1.53 -0.98 -8.53
C ALA A 61 -2.59 -1.78 -7.72
N ALA A 62 -2.27 -2.13 -6.48
CA ALA A 62 -3.20 -2.87 -5.64
C ALA A 62 -4.53 -2.14 -5.44
N GLY A 63 -4.51 -0.82 -5.19
CA GLY A 63 -5.73 -0.03 -5.05
C GLY A 63 -6.55 0.02 -6.33
N GLU A 64 -5.91 0.15 -7.49
CA GLU A 64 -6.56 0.07 -8.79
C GLU A 64 -7.23 -1.31 -9.01
N ALA A 65 -6.56 -2.39 -8.61
CA ALA A 65 -7.12 -3.74 -8.68
C ALA A 65 -8.36 -3.90 -7.76
N PHE A 66 -8.34 -3.27 -6.57
CA PHE A 66 -9.52 -3.18 -5.69
C PHE A 66 -10.67 -2.45 -6.37
N ASP A 67 -10.43 -1.26 -6.96
CA ASP A 67 -11.48 -0.46 -7.60
C ASP A 67 -12.06 -1.16 -8.83
N LYS A 68 -11.20 -1.75 -9.66
CA LYS A 68 -11.63 -2.51 -10.86
C LYS A 68 -12.48 -3.74 -10.47
N THR A 69 -12.10 -4.46 -9.41
CA THR A 69 -12.84 -5.64 -8.94
C THR A 69 -14.14 -5.24 -8.24
N ALA A 70 -14.14 -4.18 -7.46
CA ALA A 70 -15.34 -3.61 -6.86
C ALA A 70 -16.39 -3.25 -7.92
N LYS A 71 -15.97 -2.61 -9.01
CA LYS A 71 -16.84 -2.31 -10.15
C LYS A 71 -17.44 -3.57 -10.78
N LEU A 72 -16.67 -4.66 -10.93
CA LEU A 72 -17.19 -5.95 -11.42
C LEU A 72 -18.24 -6.54 -10.48
N LEU A 73 -18.11 -6.31 -9.17
CA LEU A 73 -19.06 -6.73 -8.15
C LEU A 73 -20.25 -5.76 -8.00
N GLY A 74 -20.37 -4.73 -8.85
CA GLY A 74 -21.47 -3.75 -8.83
C GLY A 74 -21.38 -2.79 -7.64
N LEU A 75 -20.18 -2.51 -7.14
CA LEU A 75 -19.95 -1.54 -6.06
C LEU A 75 -19.56 -0.18 -6.65
N ASP A 76 -19.92 0.89 -5.92
CA ASP A 76 -19.60 2.28 -6.26
C ASP A 76 -18.12 2.61 -5.99
N TYR A 77 -17.72 3.80 -6.40
CA TYR A 77 -16.39 4.37 -6.13
C TYR A 77 -16.42 5.25 -4.87
N PRO A 78 -15.38 5.22 -4.00
CA PRO A 78 -14.15 4.39 -4.10
C PRO A 78 -14.42 2.92 -3.74
N GLY A 79 -13.96 2.01 -4.60
CA GLY A 79 -14.30 0.59 -4.52
C GLY A 79 -13.63 -0.16 -3.37
N GLY A 80 -12.39 0.21 -3.02
CA GLY A 80 -11.60 -0.50 -2.02
C GLY A 80 -12.30 -0.67 -0.67
N PRO A 81 -12.77 0.40 -0.01
CA PRO A 81 -13.50 0.31 1.26
C PRO A 81 -14.80 -0.50 1.16
N LEU A 82 -15.54 -0.37 0.05
CA LEU A 82 -16.80 -1.07 -0.17
C LEU A 82 -16.55 -2.56 -0.39
N LEU A 83 -15.53 -2.92 -1.17
CA LEU A 83 -15.13 -4.31 -1.37
C LEU A 83 -14.69 -4.95 -0.06
N SER A 84 -13.88 -4.29 0.76
CA SER A 84 -13.46 -4.80 2.06
C SER A 84 -14.64 -5.00 3.03
N LYS A 85 -15.64 -4.11 2.99
CA LYS A 85 -16.88 -4.27 3.75
C LYS A 85 -17.68 -5.48 3.27
N MET A 86 -17.78 -5.71 1.97
CA MET A 86 -18.43 -6.89 1.39
C MET A 86 -17.63 -8.16 1.72
N ALA A 87 -16.32 -8.15 1.61
CA ALA A 87 -15.43 -9.27 1.94
C ALA A 87 -15.57 -9.74 3.39
N ALA A 88 -15.87 -8.84 4.32
CA ALA A 88 -16.10 -9.18 5.73
C ALA A 88 -17.34 -10.09 5.92
N GLN A 89 -18.26 -10.13 4.97
CA GLN A 89 -19.45 -10.99 4.97
C GLN A 89 -19.21 -12.31 4.20
N GLY A 90 -18.08 -12.42 3.51
CA GLY A 90 -17.74 -13.59 2.71
C GLY A 90 -17.19 -14.76 3.52
N THR A 91 -17.44 -15.96 3.04
CA THR A 91 -16.91 -17.22 3.60
C THR A 91 -15.48 -17.43 3.11
N ALA A 92 -14.54 -17.49 4.05
CA ALA A 92 -13.14 -17.75 3.73
C ALA A 92 -12.98 -19.16 3.10
N GLY A 93 -12.18 -19.24 2.03
CA GLY A 93 -11.83 -20.50 1.39
C GLY A 93 -12.87 -21.08 0.42
N ARG A 94 -14.03 -20.44 0.24
CA ARG A 94 -14.99 -20.89 -0.80
C ARG A 94 -14.38 -20.76 -2.20
N PHE A 95 -13.70 -19.66 -2.46
CA PHE A 95 -12.90 -19.47 -3.66
C PHE A 95 -11.44 -19.25 -3.29
N VAL A 96 -10.53 -19.75 -4.12
CA VAL A 96 -9.09 -19.59 -3.92
C VAL A 96 -8.52 -18.84 -5.12
N PHE A 97 -8.20 -17.57 -4.92
CA PHE A 97 -7.57 -16.74 -5.93
C PHE A 97 -6.05 -16.96 -5.95
N PRO A 98 -5.38 -16.78 -7.07
CA PRO A 98 -3.93 -16.88 -7.14
C PRO A 98 -3.26 -15.76 -6.31
N ARG A 99 -2.01 -15.99 -5.87
CA ARG A 99 -1.12 -14.98 -5.28
C ARG A 99 -0.02 -14.70 -6.30
N PRO A 100 -0.24 -13.72 -7.21
CA PRO A 100 0.65 -13.54 -8.35
C PRO A 100 2.10 -13.27 -7.92
N MET A 101 3.05 -13.81 -8.67
CA MET A 101 4.50 -13.62 -8.49
C MET A 101 5.05 -14.04 -7.11
N THR A 102 4.29 -14.77 -6.28
CA THR A 102 4.79 -15.27 -4.99
C THR A 102 5.49 -16.62 -5.10
N ASP A 103 5.32 -17.32 -6.21
CA ASP A 103 5.94 -18.61 -6.57
C ASP A 103 7.39 -18.49 -7.07
N ARG A 104 7.85 -17.26 -7.32
CA ARG A 104 9.19 -16.92 -7.85
C ARG A 104 9.93 -15.94 -6.94
N PRO A 105 11.26 -15.84 -7.04
CA PRO A 105 12.02 -14.85 -6.29
C PRO A 105 11.69 -13.42 -6.75
N GLY A 106 12.18 -12.43 -5.99
CA GLY A 106 12.00 -11.03 -6.27
C GLY A 106 10.85 -10.39 -5.50
N LEU A 107 10.78 -9.05 -5.58
CA LEU A 107 9.90 -8.22 -4.78
C LEU A 107 8.81 -7.50 -5.59
N ASP A 108 8.82 -7.65 -6.93
CA ASP A 108 7.79 -7.07 -7.79
C ASP A 108 6.43 -7.72 -7.59
N PHE A 109 5.39 -6.97 -7.90
CA PHE A 109 4.00 -7.36 -7.80
C PHE A 109 3.33 -7.43 -9.18
N SER A 110 2.19 -8.11 -9.22
CA SER A 110 1.25 -8.06 -10.33
C SER A 110 -0.16 -8.26 -9.78
N PHE A 111 -1.12 -7.46 -10.22
CA PHE A 111 -2.50 -7.53 -9.75
C PHE A 111 -3.53 -7.57 -10.90
N SER A 112 -3.15 -7.24 -12.14
CA SER A 112 -4.10 -7.18 -13.28
C SER A 112 -4.82 -8.50 -13.53
N GLY A 113 -4.13 -9.63 -13.33
CA GLY A 113 -4.70 -10.97 -13.49
C GLY A 113 -5.81 -11.31 -12.50
N LEU A 114 -5.80 -10.71 -11.31
CA LEU A 114 -6.84 -10.95 -10.29
C LEU A 114 -8.21 -10.45 -10.71
N LYS A 115 -8.27 -9.31 -11.43
CA LYS A 115 -9.53 -8.80 -12.01
C LYS A 115 -10.13 -9.83 -13.00
N THR A 116 -9.32 -10.37 -13.89
CA THR A 116 -9.77 -11.39 -14.85
C THR A 116 -10.24 -12.65 -14.15
N PHE A 117 -9.51 -13.09 -13.12
CA PHE A 117 -9.92 -14.22 -12.31
C PHE A 117 -11.26 -13.99 -11.61
N ALA A 118 -11.48 -12.80 -11.04
CA ALA A 118 -12.75 -12.40 -10.44
C ALA A 118 -13.90 -12.44 -11.46
N ALA A 119 -13.70 -11.85 -12.66
CA ALA A 119 -14.70 -11.85 -13.73
C ALA A 119 -15.11 -13.27 -14.15
N ASN A 120 -14.13 -14.17 -14.30
CA ASN A 120 -14.42 -15.58 -14.62
C ASN A 120 -15.18 -16.26 -13.48
N THR A 121 -14.78 -16.04 -12.22
CA THR A 121 -15.45 -16.62 -11.05
C THR A 121 -16.91 -16.14 -10.94
N ILE A 122 -17.17 -14.87 -11.21
CA ILE A 122 -18.54 -14.31 -11.27
C ILE A 122 -19.36 -14.99 -12.36
N ARG A 123 -18.81 -15.10 -13.58
CA ARG A 123 -19.49 -15.74 -14.73
C ARG A 123 -19.88 -17.18 -14.43
N ASP A 124 -18.99 -17.92 -13.77
CA ASP A 124 -19.14 -19.36 -13.54
C ASP A 124 -20.01 -19.69 -12.31
N ASN A 125 -20.19 -18.76 -11.35
CA ASN A 125 -20.89 -18.99 -10.09
C ASN A 125 -22.10 -18.07 -9.83
N GLY A 126 -22.32 -17.07 -10.66
CA GLY A 126 -23.43 -16.11 -10.52
C GLY A 126 -23.12 -14.90 -9.66
N THR A 127 -24.17 -14.12 -9.37
CA THR A 127 -24.08 -12.76 -8.77
C THR A 127 -24.98 -12.57 -7.57
N ASP A 128 -25.44 -13.64 -6.92
CA ASP A 128 -26.16 -13.53 -5.64
C ASP A 128 -25.25 -12.89 -4.58
N ASP A 129 -25.85 -12.32 -3.57
CA ASP A 129 -25.14 -11.51 -2.56
C ASP A 129 -24.06 -12.30 -1.82
N GLN A 130 -24.31 -13.58 -1.49
CA GLN A 130 -23.33 -14.41 -0.82
C GLN A 130 -22.16 -14.77 -1.74
N THR A 131 -22.42 -15.11 -3.00
CA THR A 131 -21.38 -15.38 -3.99
C THR A 131 -20.51 -14.15 -4.23
N ARG A 132 -21.11 -12.95 -4.33
CA ARG A 132 -20.36 -11.68 -4.44
C ARG A 132 -19.48 -11.42 -3.21
N ALA A 133 -20.01 -11.66 -2.01
CA ALA A 133 -19.26 -11.50 -0.76
C ALA A 133 -18.06 -12.47 -0.67
N ASP A 134 -18.27 -13.72 -1.09
CA ASP A 134 -17.23 -14.76 -1.08
C ASP A 134 -16.12 -14.48 -2.11
N ILE A 135 -16.48 -13.94 -3.27
CA ILE A 135 -15.53 -13.48 -4.30
C ILE A 135 -14.74 -12.28 -3.79
N ALA A 136 -15.40 -11.29 -3.17
CA ALA A 136 -14.75 -10.14 -2.55
C ALA A 136 -13.76 -10.56 -1.48
N ARG A 137 -14.12 -11.55 -0.65
CA ARG A 137 -13.25 -12.11 0.38
C ARG A 137 -12.04 -12.80 -0.22
N ALA A 138 -12.22 -13.65 -1.20
CA ALA A 138 -11.12 -14.37 -1.86
C ALA A 138 -10.15 -13.42 -2.58
N PHE A 139 -10.68 -12.35 -3.19
CA PHE A 139 -9.88 -11.31 -3.81
C PHE A 139 -9.05 -10.55 -2.77
N GLU A 140 -9.70 -10.04 -1.70
CA GLU A 140 -9.00 -9.32 -0.63
C GLU A 140 -7.91 -10.19 0.01
N ASP A 141 -8.22 -11.44 0.33
CA ASP A 141 -7.25 -12.39 0.88
C ASP A 141 -6.04 -12.58 -0.07
N ALA A 142 -6.27 -12.67 -1.39
CA ALA A 142 -5.19 -12.82 -2.36
C ALA A 142 -4.27 -11.59 -2.43
N VAL A 143 -4.84 -10.39 -2.47
CA VAL A 143 -4.06 -9.14 -2.49
C VAL A 143 -3.27 -8.99 -1.18
N VAL A 144 -3.93 -9.15 -0.05
CA VAL A 144 -3.31 -8.99 1.28
C VAL A 144 -2.19 -10.01 1.49
N ASP A 145 -2.39 -11.28 1.13
CA ASP A 145 -1.36 -12.31 1.23
C ASP A 145 -0.16 -12.01 0.33
N THR A 146 -0.40 -11.53 -0.91
CA THR A 146 0.65 -11.15 -1.84
C THR A 146 1.50 -10.02 -1.25
N LEU A 147 0.87 -8.95 -0.76
CA LEU A 147 1.55 -7.83 -0.11
C LEU A 147 2.34 -8.30 1.11
N MET A 148 1.74 -9.11 1.98
CA MET A 148 2.40 -9.64 3.18
C MET A 148 3.62 -10.49 2.85
N ILE A 149 3.53 -11.40 1.86
CA ILE A 149 4.65 -12.26 1.43
C ILE A 149 5.82 -11.42 0.93
N LYS A 150 5.54 -10.40 0.13
CA LYS A 150 6.58 -9.52 -0.42
C LYS A 150 7.18 -8.60 0.65
N CYS A 151 6.38 -8.06 1.58
CA CYS A 151 6.91 -7.34 2.75
C CYS A 151 7.84 -8.21 3.59
N LYS A 152 7.45 -9.47 3.84
CA LYS A 152 8.30 -10.41 4.57
C LYS A 152 9.63 -10.61 3.86
N ARG A 153 9.62 -10.84 2.54
CA ARG A 153 10.85 -11.01 1.74
C ARG A 153 11.75 -9.77 1.78
N ALA A 154 11.16 -8.57 1.67
CA ALA A 154 11.90 -7.32 1.75
C ALA A 154 12.58 -7.14 3.12
N LEU A 155 11.87 -7.46 4.20
CA LEU A 155 12.44 -7.46 5.56
C LEU A 155 13.52 -8.53 5.75
N ASP A 156 13.39 -9.70 5.11
CA ASP A 156 14.43 -10.74 5.14
C ASP A 156 15.67 -10.31 4.35
N GLN A 157 15.49 -9.64 3.21
CA GLN A 157 16.58 -9.14 2.36
C GLN A 157 17.35 -7.99 3.01
N THR A 158 16.65 -7.05 3.66
CA THR A 158 17.27 -5.86 4.27
C THR A 158 17.76 -6.10 5.69
N GLY A 159 17.22 -7.09 6.39
CA GLY A 159 17.47 -7.31 7.82
C GLY A 159 16.78 -6.29 8.74
N PHE A 160 15.96 -5.38 8.19
CA PHE A 160 15.30 -4.34 8.96
C PHE A 160 14.17 -4.91 9.84
N LYS A 161 13.93 -4.24 10.97
CA LYS A 161 12.92 -4.64 11.95
C LYS A 161 11.69 -3.75 11.98
N ARG A 162 11.66 -2.72 11.14
CA ARG A 162 10.55 -1.76 11.05
C ARG A 162 9.94 -1.81 9.66
N LEU A 163 8.62 -1.83 9.63
CA LEU A 163 7.80 -1.75 8.43
C LEU A 163 6.91 -0.52 8.51
N VAL A 164 6.96 0.33 7.52
CA VAL A 164 6.09 1.50 7.40
C VAL A 164 5.07 1.24 6.32
N MET A 165 3.80 1.52 6.58
CA MET A 165 2.74 1.48 5.58
C MET A 165 2.27 2.88 5.23
N ALA A 166 2.20 3.19 3.94
CA ALA A 166 1.78 4.47 3.41
C ALA A 166 0.82 4.32 2.21
N GLY A 167 0.06 5.38 1.92
CA GLY A 167 -0.95 5.41 0.86
C GLY A 167 -2.32 4.89 1.30
N GLY A 168 -3.36 5.13 0.47
CA GLY A 168 -4.76 4.91 0.84
C GLY A 168 -5.12 3.47 1.20
N VAL A 169 -4.50 2.46 0.54
CA VAL A 169 -4.74 1.04 0.84
C VAL A 169 -4.18 0.65 2.23
N SER A 170 -3.28 1.46 2.80
CA SER A 170 -2.81 1.25 4.17
C SER A 170 -3.91 1.33 5.24
N ALA A 171 -5.09 1.87 4.90
CA ALA A 171 -6.27 1.87 5.75
C ALA A 171 -6.99 0.50 5.80
N ASN A 172 -6.65 -0.46 4.92
CA ASN A 172 -7.27 -1.78 4.90
C ASN A 172 -7.00 -2.55 6.20
N ARG A 173 -8.07 -2.89 6.93
CA ARG A 173 -7.99 -3.50 8.26
C ARG A 173 -7.39 -4.91 8.22
N THR A 174 -7.72 -5.70 7.20
CA THR A 174 -7.21 -7.07 7.02
C THR A 174 -5.70 -7.05 6.81
N LEU A 175 -5.21 -6.13 5.97
CA LEU A 175 -3.78 -5.93 5.73
C LEU A 175 -3.05 -5.50 7.02
N ARG A 176 -3.57 -4.50 7.73
CA ARG A 176 -3.00 -4.04 9.01
C ARG A 176 -2.88 -5.18 10.02
N ALA A 177 -3.95 -5.96 10.20
CA ALA A 177 -3.95 -7.06 11.16
C ALA A 177 -2.90 -8.13 10.82
N LYS A 178 -2.84 -8.57 9.54
CA LYS A 178 -1.86 -9.57 9.10
C LYS A 178 -0.42 -9.09 9.20
N LEU A 179 -0.15 -7.83 8.84
CA LEU A 179 1.20 -7.26 8.96
C LEU A 179 1.61 -7.08 10.44
N ALA A 180 0.70 -6.64 11.30
CA ALA A 180 0.97 -6.52 12.73
C ALA A 180 1.31 -7.88 13.35
N GLU A 181 0.57 -8.94 13.01
CA GLU A 181 0.86 -10.30 13.46
C GLU A 181 2.22 -10.81 12.93
N MET A 182 2.52 -10.58 11.66
CA MET A 182 3.80 -10.94 11.05
C MET A 182 4.96 -10.23 11.77
N MET A 183 4.85 -8.92 11.99
CA MET A 183 5.91 -8.14 12.63
C MET A 183 6.10 -8.54 14.09
N LYS A 184 5.02 -8.82 14.83
CA LYS A 184 5.11 -9.36 16.20
C LYS A 184 5.89 -10.68 16.25
N LYS A 185 5.64 -11.62 15.33
CA LYS A 185 6.38 -12.90 15.24
C LYS A 185 7.87 -12.68 14.92
N ARG A 186 8.21 -11.60 14.23
CA ARG A 186 9.59 -11.21 13.87
C ARG A 186 10.28 -10.37 14.95
N ARG A 187 9.62 -10.05 16.04
CA ARG A 187 10.08 -9.08 17.05
C ARG A 187 10.43 -7.73 16.42
N GLY A 188 9.63 -7.31 15.47
CA GLY A 188 9.69 -6.04 14.76
C GLY A 188 8.44 -5.21 15.00
N GLU A 189 8.40 -4.04 14.39
CA GLU A 189 7.32 -3.06 14.56
C GLU A 189 6.75 -2.66 13.20
N VAL A 190 5.45 -2.35 13.17
CA VAL A 190 4.77 -1.79 12.00
C VAL A 190 4.20 -0.42 12.35
N PHE A 191 4.40 0.54 11.45
CA PHE A 191 3.97 1.92 11.59
C PHE A 191 3.03 2.29 10.44
N TYR A 192 2.01 3.03 10.73
CA TYR A 192 1.09 3.61 9.74
C TYR A 192 0.58 4.96 10.22
N ALA A 193 0.35 5.84 9.27
CA ALA A 193 -0.31 7.09 9.57
C ALA A 193 -1.77 6.86 9.98
N ARG A 194 -2.33 7.78 10.76
CA ARG A 194 -3.77 7.85 11.01
C ARG A 194 -4.55 8.05 9.71
N PRO A 195 -5.84 7.70 9.63
CA PRO A 195 -6.60 7.72 8.37
C PRO A 195 -6.52 9.04 7.60
N GLU A 196 -6.47 10.17 8.30
CA GLU A 196 -6.41 11.52 7.72
C GLU A 196 -5.11 11.77 6.94
N PHE A 197 -4.04 11.04 7.26
CA PHE A 197 -2.74 11.15 6.59
C PHE A 197 -2.44 10.02 5.61
N CYS A 198 -3.36 9.05 5.46
CA CYS A 198 -3.16 7.93 4.52
C CYS A 198 -3.40 8.35 3.06
N THR A 199 -4.25 9.36 2.81
CA THR A 199 -4.52 9.92 1.48
C THR A 199 -3.78 11.24 1.28
N ASP A 200 -3.88 11.81 0.08
CA ASP A 200 -3.27 13.10 -0.24
C ASP A 200 -3.72 14.18 0.73
N ASN A 201 -2.74 14.87 1.32
CA ASN A 201 -2.99 15.96 2.27
C ASN A 201 -1.82 16.95 2.30
N GLY A 202 -2.10 18.19 2.73
CA GLY A 202 -1.09 19.24 2.80
C GLY A 202 -0.04 19.01 3.89
N ALA A 203 -0.39 18.30 4.98
CA ALA A 203 0.53 18.11 6.10
C ALA A 203 1.73 17.22 5.71
N MET A 204 1.52 16.17 4.92
CA MET A 204 2.61 15.30 4.45
C MET A 204 3.60 16.05 3.57
N ILE A 205 3.11 16.94 2.71
CA ILE A 205 3.96 17.77 1.83
C ILE A 205 4.71 18.83 2.65
N ALA A 206 4.02 19.49 3.58
CA ALA A 206 4.63 20.48 4.46
C ALA A 206 5.72 19.84 5.34
N TYR A 207 5.49 18.65 5.87
CA TYR A 207 6.48 17.93 6.67
C TYR A 207 7.71 17.55 5.84
N ALA A 208 7.53 16.95 4.67
CA ALA A 208 8.62 16.60 3.78
C ALA A 208 9.42 17.84 3.35
N GLY A 209 8.73 18.94 3.03
CA GLY A 209 9.35 20.24 2.72
C GLY A 209 10.16 20.79 3.89
N MET A 210 9.61 20.76 5.11
CA MET A 210 10.31 21.22 6.33
C MET A 210 11.59 20.40 6.58
N VAL A 211 11.54 19.09 6.45
CA VAL A 211 12.70 18.22 6.67
C VAL A 211 13.78 18.47 5.62
N ARG A 212 13.40 18.59 4.34
CA ARG A 212 14.31 18.94 3.25
C ARG A 212 14.93 20.34 3.44
N PHE A 213 14.14 21.34 3.85
CA PHE A 213 14.64 22.67 4.15
C PHE A 213 15.69 22.65 5.25
N LYS A 214 15.44 21.94 6.36
CA LYS A 214 16.41 21.76 7.45
C LYS A 214 17.70 21.06 7.00
N ALA A 215 17.61 20.20 5.97
CA ALA A 215 18.77 19.56 5.34
C ALA A 215 19.48 20.45 4.31
N GLY A 216 19.04 21.72 4.14
CA GLY A 216 19.64 22.69 3.22
C GLY A 216 19.18 22.56 1.76
N ALA A 217 18.15 21.78 1.47
CA ALA A 217 17.62 21.66 0.12
C ALA A 217 16.83 22.92 -0.26
N THR A 218 17.23 23.58 -1.34
CA THR A 218 16.52 24.70 -1.97
C THR A 218 16.56 24.51 -3.49
N ALA A 219 15.59 25.04 -4.20
CA ALA A 219 15.57 25.07 -5.65
C ALA A 219 15.12 26.45 -6.14
N ASP A 220 15.54 26.79 -7.36
CA ASP A 220 14.99 27.92 -8.08
C ASP A 220 13.54 27.64 -8.50
N LEU A 221 12.77 28.72 -8.71
CA LEU A 221 11.36 28.61 -9.14
C LEU A 221 11.18 28.12 -10.58
N GLY A 222 12.26 27.84 -11.31
CA GLY A 222 12.23 27.22 -12.62
C GLY A 222 11.90 25.73 -12.50
N VAL A 223 10.61 25.40 -12.53
CA VAL A 223 10.16 24.01 -12.63
C VAL A 223 10.28 23.60 -14.10
N SER A 224 11.20 22.68 -14.39
CA SER A 224 11.29 22.00 -15.67
C SER A 224 10.43 20.76 -15.69
#